data_d6bc2317f5c6ea59d59f202fb39b66d9
#
_entry.id   d6bc2317f5c6ea59d59f202fb39b66d9
#
_cell.length_a   1.000
_cell.length_b   1.000
_cell.length_c   1.000
_cell.angle_alpha   90.00
_cell.angle_beta   90.00
_cell.angle_gamma   90.00
#
_symmetry.space_group_name_H-M   'P 1'
#
loop_
_entity.id
_entity.type
_entity.pdbx_description
1 polymer ?
#
loop_
_entity_poly.entity_id
_entity_poly.type
_entity_poly.pdbx_seq_one_letter_code
_entity_poly.pdbx_strand_id
1 'polypeptide(L)'
;MTTPTISGIDIHTYLIKEPARAIAFWRDTMGLRITWESDQGAEFELGDGATFGLWKMDDGSWEPGSGIMFAVADAREAVEAFRSKGVTVHGDVMEMPTCNMAFAEDSEGNHFILHQRKPH
;
A
#
# COMPACT_ATOMS: atom_id res chain seq x y z
N MET A 1 0.19 -17.82 34.21
CA MET A 1 -0.51 -17.46 32.98
C MET A 1 0.48 -17.38 31.84
N THR A 2 0.20 -18.07 30.74
CA THR A 2 1.07 -18.04 29.57
C THR A 2 0.76 -16.84 28.70
N THR A 3 1.77 -16.29 28.08
CA THR A 3 1.61 -15.21 27.09
C THR A 3 1.14 -15.83 25.76
N PRO A 4 0.02 -15.36 25.19
CA PRO A 4 -0.36 -15.82 23.85
C PRO A 4 0.69 -15.52 22.81
N THR A 5 0.81 -16.38 21.82
CA THR A 5 1.76 -16.19 20.73
C THR A 5 1.11 -15.36 19.62
N ILE A 6 1.80 -14.30 19.20
CA ILE A 6 1.43 -13.57 17.99
C ILE A 6 2.03 -14.36 16.84
N SER A 7 1.18 -14.93 15.96
CA SER A 7 1.62 -15.86 14.92
C SER A 7 1.99 -15.18 13.60
N GLY A 8 1.65 -13.90 13.43
CA GLY A 8 1.96 -13.20 12.20
C GLY A 8 1.25 -11.86 12.10
N ILE A 9 1.32 -11.27 10.92
CA ILE A 9 0.57 -10.08 10.56
C ILE A 9 -0.50 -10.52 9.56
N ASP A 10 -1.78 -10.43 9.97
CA ASP A 10 -2.87 -10.88 9.11
C ASP A 10 -3.15 -9.91 7.97
N ILE A 11 -3.23 -8.63 8.30
CA ILE A 11 -3.65 -7.59 7.35
C ILE A 11 -2.83 -6.34 7.62
N HIS A 12 -2.31 -5.73 6.56
CA HIS A 12 -1.73 -4.39 6.59
C HIS A 12 -2.83 -3.43 6.16
N THR A 13 -3.27 -2.53 7.05
CA THR A 13 -4.44 -1.68 6.78
C THR A 13 -4.09 -0.21 6.87
N TYR A 14 -4.59 0.57 5.91
CA TYR A 14 -4.65 2.03 5.99
C TYR A 14 -6.08 2.48 6.28
N LEU A 15 -6.22 3.49 7.13
CA LEU A 15 -7.50 4.17 7.28
C LEU A 15 -7.73 5.08 6.08
N ILE A 16 -8.99 5.24 5.71
CA ILE A 16 -9.38 6.02 4.54
C ILE A 16 -10.56 6.93 4.88
N LYS A 17 -10.72 7.97 4.08
CA LYS A 17 -11.81 8.94 4.24
C LYS A 17 -12.95 8.65 3.26
N GLU A 18 -12.63 8.33 2.01
CA GLU A 18 -13.61 8.09 0.96
C GLU A 18 -13.40 6.71 0.33
N PRO A 19 -14.18 5.70 0.77
CA PRO A 19 -13.96 4.32 0.32
C PRO A 19 -13.98 4.13 -1.19
N ALA A 20 -14.95 4.71 -1.90
CA ALA A 20 -15.04 4.53 -3.35
C ALA A 20 -13.78 5.03 -4.07
N ARG A 21 -13.27 6.19 -3.67
CA ARG A 21 -12.05 6.78 -4.23
C ARG A 21 -10.82 5.92 -3.91
N ALA A 22 -10.71 5.49 -2.65
CA ALA A 22 -9.58 4.68 -2.20
C ALA A 22 -9.55 3.32 -2.89
N ILE A 23 -10.70 2.67 -3.00
CA ILE A 23 -10.81 1.37 -3.67
C ILE A 23 -10.43 1.50 -5.14
N ALA A 24 -10.94 2.54 -5.83
CA ALA A 24 -10.60 2.76 -7.23
C ALA A 24 -9.10 2.98 -7.43
N PHE A 25 -8.45 3.71 -6.51
CA PHE A 25 -7.01 3.93 -6.58
C PHE A 25 -6.24 2.60 -6.50
N TRP A 26 -6.49 1.80 -5.47
CA TRP A 26 -5.72 0.58 -5.26
C TRP A 26 -6.08 -0.54 -6.24
N ARG A 27 -7.35 -0.66 -6.60
CA ARG A 27 -7.79 -1.67 -7.58
C ARG A 27 -7.41 -1.29 -9.01
N ASP A 28 -7.76 -0.06 -9.44
CA ASP A 28 -7.65 0.31 -10.86
C ASP A 28 -6.31 0.97 -11.20
N THR A 29 -5.84 1.89 -10.37
CA THR A 29 -4.58 2.60 -10.62
C THR A 29 -3.38 1.74 -10.26
N MET A 30 -3.38 1.16 -9.06
CA MET A 30 -2.28 0.32 -8.59
C MET A 30 -2.38 -1.12 -9.09
N GLY A 31 -3.55 -1.56 -9.52
CA GLY A 31 -3.74 -2.88 -10.12
C GLY A 31 -3.81 -4.03 -9.12
N LEU A 32 -4.18 -3.76 -7.87
CA LEU A 32 -4.29 -4.82 -6.87
C LEU A 32 -5.58 -5.62 -7.04
N ARG A 33 -5.50 -6.91 -6.76
CA ARG A 33 -6.64 -7.83 -6.85
C ARG A 33 -7.51 -7.69 -5.61
N ILE A 34 -8.76 -7.22 -5.80
CA ILE A 34 -9.72 -7.10 -4.71
C ILE A 34 -10.29 -8.48 -4.37
N THR A 35 -10.36 -8.80 -3.08
CA THR A 35 -10.90 -10.07 -2.59
C THR A 35 -12.15 -9.89 -1.73
N TRP A 36 -12.35 -8.70 -1.19
CA TRP A 36 -13.51 -8.36 -0.40
C TRP A 36 -13.78 -6.86 -0.46
N GLU A 37 -15.05 -6.50 -0.43
CA GLU A 37 -15.46 -5.09 -0.54
C GLU A 37 -16.74 -4.85 0.25
N SER A 38 -16.81 -3.67 0.90
CA SER A 38 -18.01 -3.16 1.53
C SER A 38 -18.09 -1.65 1.29
N ASP A 39 -19.14 -1.02 1.81
CA ASP A 39 -19.26 0.44 1.74
C ASP A 39 -18.29 1.17 2.69
N GLN A 40 -17.58 0.45 3.56
CA GLN A 40 -16.59 1.01 4.47
C GLN A 40 -15.14 0.75 4.05
N GLY A 41 -14.90 -0.21 3.16
CA GLY A 41 -13.54 -0.54 2.79
C GLY A 41 -13.43 -1.76 1.90
N ALA A 42 -12.21 -2.30 1.85
CA ALA A 42 -11.90 -3.42 0.98
C ALA A 42 -10.66 -4.17 1.47
N GLU A 43 -10.51 -5.40 0.99
CA GLU A 43 -9.29 -6.17 1.13
C GLU A 43 -8.78 -6.57 -0.25
N PHE A 44 -7.46 -6.60 -0.37
CA PHE A 44 -6.75 -6.95 -1.60
C PHE A 44 -5.74 -8.04 -1.31
N GLU A 45 -5.55 -8.95 -2.24
CA GLU A 45 -4.50 -9.97 -2.15
C GLU A 45 -3.30 -9.53 -2.98
N LEU A 46 -2.13 -9.56 -2.36
CA LEU A 46 -0.86 -9.24 -3.02
C LEU A 46 -0.26 -10.51 -3.65
N GLY A 47 0.76 -10.32 -4.49
CA GLY A 47 1.37 -11.42 -5.23
C GLY A 47 2.02 -12.50 -4.35
N ASP A 48 2.40 -12.17 -3.14
CA ASP A 48 2.96 -13.12 -2.16
C ASP A 48 1.91 -13.76 -1.26
N GLY A 49 0.62 -13.47 -1.49
CA GLY A 49 -0.47 -13.98 -0.68
C GLY A 49 -0.82 -13.11 0.54
N ALA A 50 -0.07 -12.04 0.78
CA ALA A 50 -0.39 -11.12 1.87
C ALA A 50 -1.68 -10.36 1.58
N THR A 51 -2.37 -9.92 2.64
CA THR A 51 -3.59 -9.12 2.54
C THR A 51 -3.29 -7.66 2.88
N PHE A 52 -3.76 -6.77 2.02
CA PHE A 52 -3.74 -5.32 2.24
C PHE A 52 -5.18 -4.83 2.36
N GLY A 53 -5.47 -4.00 3.34
CA GLY A 53 -6.83 -3.55 3.61
C GLY A 53 -6.97 -2.04 3.66
N LEU A 54 -8.18 -1.59 3.41
CA LEU A 54 -8.62 -0.20 3.55
C LEU A 54 -9.86 -0.19 4.43
N TRP A 55 -9.93 0.76 5.37
CA TRP A 55 -11.06 0.83 6.29
C TRP A 55 -11.42 2.26 6.65
N LYS A 56 -12.72 2.58 6.55
CA LYS A 56 -13.25 3.85 7.02
C LYS A 56 -13.88 3.64 8.39
N MET A 57 -13.43 4.41 9.39
CA MET A 57 -13.99 4.34 10.74
C MET A 57 -15.42 4.87 10.76
N ASP A 58 -16.28 4.30 11.61
CA ASP A 58 -17.69 4.68 11.73
C ASP A 58 -17.88 6.14 12.10
N ASP A 59 -17.01 6.67 12.96
CA ASP A 59 -17.07 8.06 13.40
C ASP A 59 -16.38 9.04 12.43
N GLY A 60 -15.86 8.53 11.32
CA GLY A 60 -15.15 9.33 10.32
C GLY A 60 -13.75 9.75 10.72
N SER A 61 -13.24 9.27 11.86
CA SER A 61 -11.87 9.59 12.26
C SER A 61 -10.89 9.02 11.25
N TRP A 62 -9.87 9.82 10.91
CA TRP A 62 -8.93 9.45 9.88
C TRP A 62 -7.64 10.25 10.03
N GLU A 63 -6.52 9.56 9.90
CA GLU A 63 -5.21 10.18 9.79
C GLU A 63 -4.43 9.41 8.73
N PRO A 64 -3.65 10.11 7.88
CA PRO A 64 -2.84 9.42 6.87
C PRO A 64 -1.85 8.47 7.54
N GLY A 65 -1.80 7.25 7.03
CA GLY A 65 -0.84 6.26 7.47
C GLY A 65 0.47 6.34 6.70
N SER A 66 1.45 5.55 7.13
CA SER A 66 2.75 5.47 6.46
C SER A 66 3.43 4.14 6.82
N GLY A 67 4.52 3.85 6.13
CA GLY A 67 5.41 2.77 6.52
C GLY A 67 5.23 1.44 5.80
N ILE A 68 4.17 1.25 5.03
CA ILE A 68 4.04 0.02 4.24
C ILE A 68 4.97 0.10 3.04
N MET A 69 5.80 -0.92 2.88
CA MET A 69 6.69 -1.08 1.73
C MET A 69 6.12 -2.17 0.84
N PHE A 70 5.68 -1.78 -0.37
CA PHE A 70 5.19 -2.73 -1.35
C PHE A 70 6.35 -3.22 -2.20
N ALA A 71 6.49 -4.53 -2.31
CA ALA A 71 7.55 -5.13 -3.10
C ALA A 71 7.29 -4.97 -4.59
N VAL A 72 8.27 -4.47 -5.31
CA VAL A 72 8.25 -4.38 -6.78
C VAL A 72 9.51 -5.01 -7.34
N ALA A 73 9.43 -5.53 -8.56
CA ALA A 73 10.58 -6.15 -9.21
C ALA A 73 11.64 -5.11 -9.60
N ASP A 74 11.21 -3.92 -10.02
CA ASP A 74 12.08 -2.84 -10.46
C ASP A 74 11.46 -1.50 -10.04
N ALA A 75 12.12 -0.83 -9.10
CA ALA A 75 11.59 0.43 -8.53
C ALA A 75 11.52 1.55 -9.57
N ARG A 76 12.49 1.65 -10.49
CA ARG A 76 12.51 2.71 -11.51
C ARG A 76 11.39 2.53 -12.52
N GLU A 77 11.18 1.31 -12.99
CA GLU A 77 10.06 0.97 -13.88
C GLU A 77 8.71 1.24 -13.20
N ALA A 78 8.59 0.83 -11.93
CA ALA A 78 7.34 1.03 -11.18
C ALA A 78 7.03 2.52 -11.03
N VAL A 79 8.02 3.34 -10.68
CA VAL A 79 7.85 4.80 -10.56
C VAL A 79 7.40 5.40 -11.88
N GLU A 80 8.04 5.04 -12.98
CA GLU A 80 7.67 5.56 -14.30
C GLU A 80 6.24 5.19 -14.67
N ALA A 81 5.89 3.92 -14.48
CA ALA A 81 4.56 3.43 -14.80
C ALA A 81 3.48 4.09 -13.94
N PHE A 82 3.69 4.19 -12.63
CA PHE A 82 2.70 4.77 -11.74
C PHE A 82 2.58 6.28 -11.89
N ARG A 83 3.69 7.00 -12.13
CA ARG A 83 3.62 8.43 -12.46
C ARG A 83 2.78 8.66 -13.72
N SER A 84 2.90 7.81 -14.72
CA SER A 84 2.11 7.95 -15.95
C SER A 84 0.63 7.74 -15.72
N LYS A 85 0.25 7.06 -14.64
CA LYS A 85 -1.14 6.88 -14.23
C LYS A 85 -1.62 7.93 -13.23
N GLY A 86 -0.79 8.92 -12.91
CA GLY A 86 -1.16 10.02 -12.03
C GLY A 86 -0.86 9.77 -10.55
N VAL A 87 -0.12 8.74 -10.20
CA VAL A 87 0.27 8.49 -8.81
C VAL A 87 1.30 9.53 -8.39
N THR A 88 1.11 10.12 -7.21
CA THR A 88 2.07 11.05 -6.63
C THR A 88 3.28 10.29 -6.10
N VAL A 89 4.43 10.51 -6.70
CA VAL A 89 5.71 9.95 -6.23
C VAL A 89 6.64 11.11 -5.90
N HIS A 90 7.17 11.11 -4.69
CA HIS A 90 8.03 12.19 -4.18
C HIS A 90 9.49 11.94 -4.52
N GLY A 91 10.07 12.81 -5.33
CA GLY A 91 11.48 12.75 -5.67
C GLY A 91 11.86 11.57 -6.56
N ASP A 92 13.14 11.27 -6.59
CA ASP A 92 13.69 10.19 -7.41
C ASP A 92 13.78 8.90 -6.60
N VAL A 93 13.99 7.78 -7.31
CA VAL A 93 14.29 6.51 -6.68
C VAL A 93 15.59 6.65 -5.87
N MET A 94 15.51 6.28 -4.58
CA MET A 94 16.68 6.27 -3.70
C MET A 94 17.38 4.92 -3.84
N GLU A 95 18.65 4.99 -4.23
CA GLU A 95 19.47 3.80 -4.32
C GLU A 95 20.25 3.59 -3.01
N MET A 96 19.95 2.49 -2.34
CA MET A 96 20.59 2.11 -1.08
C MET A 96 21.40 0.84 -1.29
N PRO A 97 22.33 0.49 -0.37
CA PRO A 97 23.13 -0.73 -0.54
C PRO A 97 22.31 -2.01 -0.69
N THR A 98 21.16 -2.10 0.00
CA THR A 98 20.35 -3.32 0.04
C THR A 98 19.04 -3.23 -0.73
N CYS A 99 18.69 -2.05 -1.25
CA CYS A 99 17.42 -1.85 -1.93
C CYS A 99 17.42 -0.59 -2.78
N ASN A 100 16.45 -0.54 -3.70
CA ASN A 100 16.02 0.71 -4.32
C ASN A 100 14.62 1.00 -3.82
N MET A 101 14.30 2.24 -3.48
CA MET A 101 12.98 2.58 -2.99
C MET A 101 12.52 3.96 -3.48
N ALA A 102 11.21 4.16 -3.51
CA ALA A 102 10.59 5.43 -3.84
C ALA A 102 9.39 5.66 -2.94
N PHE A 103 9.17 6.92 -2.58
CA PHE A 103 8.10 7.32 -1.66
C PHE A 103 6.92 7.85 -2.46
N ALA A 104 5.72 7.36 -2.14
CA ALA A 104 4.51 7.70 -2.89
C ALA A 104 3.34 7.96 -1.94
N GLU A 105 2.27 8.50 -2.49
CA GLU A 105 1.02 8.74 -1.77
C GLU A 105 -0.14 8.12 -2.53
N ASP A 106 -1.12 7.59 -1.76
CA ASP A 106 -2.37 7.13 -2.33
C ASP A 106 -3.38 8.29 -2.46
N SER A 107 -4.60 7.98 -2.91
CA SER A 107 -5.66 8.98 -3.11
C SER A 107 -6.14 9.63 -1.82
N GLU A 108 -5.82 9.05 -0.67
CA GLU A 108 -6.24 9.53 0.66
C GLU A 108 -5.12 10.22 1.41
N GLY A 109 -3.94 10.37 0.82
CA GLY A 109 -2.78 10.95 1.47
C GLY A 109 -1.99 9.97 2.33
N ASN A 110 -2.32 8.68 2.30
CA ASN A 110 -1.50 7.68 2.97
C ASN A 110 -0.18 7.53 2.22
N HIS A 111 0.91 7.48 2.96
CA HIS A 111 2.24 7.32 2.38
C HIS A 111 2.61 5.85 2.29
N PHE A 112 3.16 5.45 1.16
CA PHE A 112 3.68 4.11 0.98
C PHE A 112 4.99 4.15 0.21
N ILE A 113 5.68 3.03 0.22
CA ILE A 113 7.01 2.91 -0.39
C ILE A 113 6.97 1.79 -1.43
N LEU A 114 7.51 2.08 -2.61
CA LEU A 114 7.78 1.06 -3.62
C LEU A 114 9.20 0.58 -3.36
N HIS A 115 9.36 -0.70 -3.06
CA HIS A 115 10.60 -1.25 -2.52
C HIS A 115 11.09 -2.43 -3.35
N GLN A 116 12.31 -2.30 -3.85
CA GLN A 116 12.99 -3.36 -4.61
C GLN A 116 14.19 -3.85 -3.80
N ARG A 117 14.15 -5.09 -3.35
CA ARG A 117 15.31 -5.69 -2.68
C ARG A 117 16.41 -5.96 -3.70
N LYS A 118 17.65 -5.70 -3.29
CA LYS A 118 18.81 -6.09 -4.08
C LYS A 118 19.26 -7.48 -3.66
N PRO A 119 19.80 -8.28 -4.58
CA PRO A 119 20.40 -9.56 -4.21
C PRO A 119 21.55 -9.35 -3.23
N HIS A 120 21.70 -10.30 -2.31
CA HIS A 120 22.81 -10.32 -1.35
C HIS A 120 23.95 -11.19 -1.87
#